data_54822a6adfab48d0c453c360b63694ed
#
_entry.id   54822a6adfab48d0c453c360b63694ed
#
_cell.length_a   1.000
_cell.length_b   1.000
_cell.length_c   1.000
_cell.angle_alpha   90.00
_cell.angle_beta   90.00
_cell.angle_gamma   90.00
#
_symmetry.space_group_name_H-M   'P 1'
#
loop_
_entity.id
_entity.type
_entity.pdbx_description
1 polymer ?
#
loop_
_entity_poly.entity_id
_entity_poly.type
_entity_poly.pdbx_seq_one_letter_code
_entity_poly.pdbx_strand_id
1 'polypeptide(L)'
;PVASLDPATSHSVMQYLKKVNEELGVTILCNLHFLSLVREYASRVIALKDGKLIYEGAPSDIDEQWFQTIYGEDAVEVTIN
;
A
#
# COMPACT_ATOMS: atom_id res chain seq x y z
N PRO A 1 7.23 -7.76 -1.79
CA PRO A 1 7.20 -9.15 -1.26
C PRO A 1 5.81 -9.69 -0.98
N VAL A 2 4.81 -8.83 -0.77
CA VAL A 2 3.45 -9.32 -0.48
C VAL A 2 2.53 -9.32 -1.70
N ALA A 3 3.00 -8.87 -2.86
CA ALA A 3 2.15 -8.67 -4.04
C ALA A 3 1.51 -9.94 -4.57
N SER A 4 2.17 -11.09 -4.42
CA SER A 4 1.68 -12.38 -4.92
C SER A 4 1.13 -13.29 -3.83
N LEU A 5 0.98 -12.79 -2.60
CA LEU A 5 0.49 -13.58 -1.48
C LEU A 5 -1.03 -13.50 -1.36
N ASP A 6 -1.64 -14.52 -0.77
CA ASP A 6 -3.06 -14.49 -0.46
C ASP A 6 -3.35 -13.46 0.66
N PRO A 7 -4.63 -13.06 0.87
CA PRO A 7 -4.96 -12.03 1.85
C PRO A 7 -4.50 -12.32 3.28
N ALA A 8 -4.70 -13.54 3.75
CA ALA A 8 -4.32 -13.88 5.13
C ALA A 8 -2.81 -13.82 5.32
N THR A 9 -2.05 -14.38 4.38
CA THR A 9 -0.59 -14.34 4.41
C THR A 9 -0.07 -12.92 4.27
N SER A 10 -0.70 -12.11 3.41
CA SER A 10 -0.34 -10.70 3.24
C SER A 10 -0.47 -9.94 4.56
N HIS A 11 -1.57 -10.11 5.28
CA HIS A 11 -1.75 -9.47 6.58
C HIS A 11 -0.71 -9.93 7.59
N SER A 12 -0.41 -11.23 7.63
CA SER A 12 0.59 -11.77 8.56
C SER A 12 1.97 -11.18 8.30
N VAL A 13 2.37 -11.10 7.03
CA VAL A 13 3.66 -10.51 6.66
C VAL A 13 3.69 -9.02 7.02
N MET A 14 2.61 -8.29 6.73
CA MET A 14 2.56 -6.85 7.03
C MET A 14 2.59 -6.59 8.54
N GLN A 15 1.93 -7.42 9.34
CA GLN A 15 1.99 -7.30 10.80
C GLN A 15 3.41 -7.54 11.31
N TYR A 16 4.11 -8.51 10.75
CA TYR A 16 5.50 -8.76 11.11
C TYR A 16 6.39 -7.57 10.75
N LEU A 17 6.23 -7.02 9.55
CA LEU A 17 7.00 -5.85 9.11
C LEU A 17 6.72 -4.63 9.99
N LYS A 18 5.47 -4.43 10.36
CA LYS A 18 5.08 -3.36 11.27
C LYS A 18 5.78 -3.51 12.61
N LYS A 19 5.82 -4.72 13.14
CA LYS A 19 6.49 -5.01 14.40
C LYS A 19 7.99 -4.71 14.31
N VAL A 20 8.64 -5.13 13.25
CA VAL A 20 10.06 -4.86 13.02
C VAL A 20 10.31 -3.35 12.94
N ASN A 21 9.47 -2.63 12.23
CA ASN A 21 9.58 -1.18 12.12
C ASN A 21 9.46 -0.50 13.49
N GLU A 22 8.45 -0.89 14.26
CA GLU A 22 8.18 -0.25 15.56
C GLU A 22 9.21 -0.61 16.62
N GLU A 23 9.62 -1.87 16.68
CA GLU A 23 10.53 -2.35 17.73
C GLU A 23 12.00 -2.06 17.43
N LEU A 24 12.41 -2.14 16.16
CA LEU A 24 13.81 -1.98 15.77
C LEU A 24 14.11 -0.64 15.11
N GLY A 25 13.09 0.17 14.84
CA GLY A 25 13.28 1.46 14.18
C GLY A 25 13.76 1.36 12.74
N VAL A 26 13.54 0.22 12.10
CA VAL A 26 13.96 -0.01 10.71
C VAL A 26 12.94 0.57 9.75
N THR A 27 13.41 1.34 8.78
CA THR A 27 12.57 1.84 7.69
C THR A 27 12.30 0.71 6.71
N ILE A 28 11.02 0.53 6.35
CA ILE A 28 10.60 -0.55 5.46
C ILE A 28 9.97 0.04 4.20
N LEU A 29 10.46 -0.40 3.05
CA LEU A 29 9.91 -0.04 1.75
C LEU A 29 9.38 -1.33 1.10
N CYS A 30 8.11 -1.33 0.73
CA CYS A 30 7.53 -2.49 0.06
C CYS A 30 6.54 -2.07 -1.01
N ASN A 31 6.39 -2.92 -2.02
CA ASN A 31 5.41 -2.74 -3.08
C ASN A 31 4.09 -3.39 -2.69
N LEU A 32 3.01 -2.64 -2.80
CA LEU A 32 1.68 -3.15 -2.51
C LEU A 32 0.75 -2.80 -3.66
N HIS A 33 -0.10 -3.77 -4.04
CA HIS A 33 -1.05 -3.59 -5.12
C HIS A 33 -2.46 -3.29 -4.63
N PHE A 34 -2.74 -3.49 -3.35
CA PHE A 34 -4.07 -3.25 -2.78
C PHE A 34 -4.02 -2.05 -1.84
N LEU A 35 -4.82 -1.05 -2.15
CA LEU A 35 -4.89 0.17 -1.36
C LEU A 35 -5.33 -0.10 0.09
N SER A 36 -6.15 -1.13 0.31
CA SER A 36 -6.56 -1.49 1.67
C SER A 36 -5.38 -1.83 2.58
N LEU A 37 -4.37 -2.54 2.05
CA LEU A 37 -3.15 -2.82 2.80
C LEU A 37 -2.31 -1.56 3.00
N VAL A 38 -2.25 -0.72 1.98
CA VAL A 38 -1.54 0.55 2.06
C VAL A 38 -2.14 1.41 3.16
N ARG A 39 -3.47 1.54 3.19
CA ARG A 39 -4.18 2.35 4.19
C ARG A 39 -3.97 1.83 5.61
N GLU A 40 -3.89 0.52 5.77
CA GLU A 40 -3.75 -0.08 7.10
C GLU A 40 -2.31 0.02 7.63
N TYR A 41 -1.31 -0.16 6.78
CA TYR A 41 0.06 -0.35 7.24
C TYR A 41 1.03 0.76 6.87
N ALA A 42 0.83 1.46 5.77
CA ALA A 42 1.79 2.46 5.31
C ALA A 42 1.61 3.79 6.03
N SER A 43 2.72 4.43 6.36
CA SER A 43 2.70 5.81 6.86
C SER A 43 2.90 6.80 5.72
N ARG A 44 3.54 6.38 4.65
CA ARG A 44 3.80 7.21 3.48
C ARG A 44 3.70 6.37 2.23
N VAL A 45 3.15 6.95 1.18
CA VAL A 45 2.93 6.29 -0.11
C VAL A 45 3.63 7.04 -1.22
N ILE A 46 4.27 6.27 -2.09
CA ILE A 46 4.78 6.75 -3.36
C ILE A 46 4.10 5.92 -4.43
N ALA A 47 3.37 6.56 -5.34
CA ALA A 47 2.73 5.85 -6.43
C ALA A 47 3.46 6.12 -7.74
N LEU A 48 3.81 5.06 -8.42
CA LEU A 48 4.49 5.12 -9.71
C LEU A 48 3.55 4.60 -10.79
N LYS A 49 3.54 5.28 -11.93
CA LYS A 49 2.77 4.87 -13.09
C LYS A 49 3.55 5.21 -14.34
N ASP A 50 3.72 4.23 -15.23
CA ASP A 50 4.46 4.40 -16.48
C ASP A 50 5.86 4.99 -16.25
N GLY A 51 6.52 4.52 -15.18
CA GLY A 51 7.87 4.96 -14.85
C GLY A 51 7.97 6.35 -14.23
N LYS A 52 6.82 6.95 -13.87
CA LYS A 52 6.79 8.30 -13.31
C LYS A 52 6.17 8.29 -11.92
N LEU A 53 6.68 9.17 -11.05
CA LEU A 53 6.07 9.40 -9.75
C LEU A 53 4.84 10.28 -9.96
N ILE A 54 3.66 9.77 -9.62
CA ILE A 54 2.39 10.51 -9.79
C ILE A 54 1.75 10.93 -8.48
N TYR A 55 2.15 10.32 -7.37
CA TYR A 55 1.62 10.66 -6.06
C TYR A 55 2.66 10.41 -4.99
N GLU A 56 2.73 11.31 -4.03
CA GLU A 56 3.55 11.13 -2.82
C GLU A 56 2.84 11.79 -1.65
N GLY A 57 2.63 11.06 -0.58
CA GLY A 57 1.97 11.61 0.60
C GLY A 57 1.41 10.55 1.51
N ALA A 58 0.48 10.96 2.37
CA ALA A 58 -0.18 10.05 3.31
C ALA A 58 -1.22 9.18 2.60
N PRO A 59 -1.38 7.92 3.03
CA PRO A 59 -2.42 7.07 2.44
C PRO A 59 -3.83 7.64 2.63
N SER A 60 -4.07 8.37 3.71
CA SER A 60 -5.39 8.96 3.98
C SER A 60 -5.79 10.04 2.99
N ASP A 61 -4.85 10.61 2.25
CA ASP A 61 -5.14 11.63 1.25
C ASP A 61 -5.48 11.04 -0.12
N ILE A 62 -5.42 9.72 -0.25
CA ILE A 62 -5.82 9.05 -1.48
C ILE A 62 -7.33 8.90 -1.48
N ASP A 63 -8.02 9.85 -2.12
CA ASP A 63 -9.47 9.82 -2.30
C ASP A 63 -9.83 8.98 -3.53
N GLU A 64 -11.11 8.95 -3.89
CA GLU A 64 -11.58 8.20 -5.05
C GLU A 64 -10.95 8.69 -6.34
N GLN A 65 -10.77 9.99 -6.49
CA GLN A 65 -10.16 10.57 -7.69
C GLN A 65 -8.69 10.14 -7.80
N TRP A 66 -7.93 10.19 -6.72
CA TRP A 66 -6.56 9.71 -6.70
C TRP A 66 -6.50 8.21 -6.94
N PHE A 67 -7.43 7.45 -6.37
CA PHE A 67 -7.50 6.02 -6.61
C PHE A 67 -7.65 5.72 -8.10
N GLN A 68 -8.55 6.41 -8.78
CA GLN A 68 -8.74 6.23 -10.22
C GLN A 68 -7.52 6.66 -11.02
N THR A 69 -6.86 7.72 -10.62
CA THR A 69 -5.63 8.18 -11.28
C THR A 69 -4.51 7.15 -11.14
N ILE A 70 -4.36 6.54 -9.98
CA ILE A 70 -3.29 5.58 -9.71
C ILE A 70 -3.59 4.22 -10.35
N TYR A 71 -4.82 3.72 -10.19
CA TYR A 71 -5.17 2.36 -10.57
C TYR A 71 -5.92 2.26 -11.91
N GLY A 72 -6.50 3.35 -12.40
CA GLY A 72 -7.26 3.41 -13.64
C GLY A 72 -8.71 3.82 -13.40
N GLU A 73 -9.34 4.40 -14.42
CA GLU A 73 -10.70 4.94 -14.32
C GLU A 73 -11.74 3.89 -13.98
N ASP A 74 -11.54 2.67 -14.46
CA ASP A 74 -12.48 1.56 -14.23
C ASP A 74 -12.12 0.72 -13.01
N ALA A 75 -11.10 1.09 -12.26
CA ALA A 75 -10.67 0.33 -11.11
C ALA A 75 -11.68 0.42 -9.96
N VAL A 76 -11.85 -0.71 -9.28
CA VAL A 76 -12.70 -0.81 -8.09
C VAL A 76 -11.82 -1.21 -6.92
N GLU A 77 -11.93 -0.49 -5.81
CA GLU A 77 -11.15 -0.79 -4.63
C GLU A 77 -11.58 -2.11 -4.01
N VAL A 78 -10.61 -3.00 -3.81
CA VAL A 78 -10.82 -4.32 -3.19
C VAL A 78 -10.32 -4.28 -1.76
N THR A 79 -11.17 -4.64 -0.82
CA THR A 79 -10.80 -4.73 0.58
C THR A 79 -10.21 -6.10 0.88
N ILE A 80 -9.00 -6.12 1.40
CA ILE A 80 -8.31 -7.34 1.82
C ILE A 80 -8.51 -7.48 3.33
N ASN A 81 -9.25 -8.51 3.73
CA ASN A 81 -9.58 -8.77 5.14
C ASN A 81 -8.72 -9.87 5.74
#